data_72464307665d60e5e4d212a300ba091f
#
_entry.id   72464307665d60e5e4d212a300ba091f
#
_cell.length_a   1.000
_cell.length_b   1.000
_cell.length_c   1.000
_cell.angle_alpha   90.00
_cell.angle_beta   90.00
_cell.angle_gamma   90.00
#
_symmetry.space_group_name_H-M   'P 1'
#
loop_
_entity.id
_entity.type
_entity.pdbx_description
1 polymer ?
#
loop_
_entity_poly.entity_id
_entity_poly.type
_entity_poly.pdbx_seq_one_letter_code
_entity_poly.pdbx_strand_id
1 'polypeptide(L)'
;YYGIPLKVARERAEQYLNQLGLWDKHDVAARMLSGGMKRRLMIARALVHEPRLLILDEPTAGVDIELRRSMWTFLTELNQKGITIILTTHYLEEAEQLCRNIGIIDHGSIVENTSMKALLKTLHVETFLLDLKEAQLVAPQLLGYPATLVDPHTLEVQVEKDLGITELFRQLAAQKVEVLSLRNKSNRLEELFVSLVEKNLAKVAK
;
A
#
# COMPACT_ATOMS: atom_id res chain seq x y z
N TYR A 1 -26.46 -12.98 -19.47
CA TYR A 1 -26.94 -12.93 -18.08
C TYR A 1 -27.34 -11.53 -17.63
N TYR A 2 -26.67 -10.47 -18.11
CA TYR A 2 -26.90 -9.07 -17.69
C TYR A 2 -27.73 -8.26 -18.70
N GLY A 3 -28.36 -8.91 -19.69
CA GLY A 3 -29.20 -8.22 -20.71
C GLY A 3 -28.43 -7.33 -21.68
N ILE A 4 -27.10 -7.47 -21.77
CA ILE A 4 -26.24 -6.65 -22.63
C ILE A 4 -26.22 -7.25 -24.05
N PRO A 5 -26.40 -6.46 -25.12
CA PRO A 5 -26.26 -6.93 -26.49
C PRO A 5 -24.87 -7.54 -26.74
N LEU A 6 -24.80 -8.65 -27.47
CA LEU A 6 -23.56 -9.39 -27.69
C LEU A 6 -22.44 -8.53 -28.31
N LYS A 7 -22.78 -7.61 -29.19
CA LYS A 7 -21.84 -6.67 -29.81
C LYS A 7 -21.17 -5.81 -28.75
N VAL A 8 -21.96 -5.18 -27.87
CA VAL A 8 -21.47 -4.32 -26.78
C VAL A 8 -20.63 -5.12 -25.79
N ALA A 9 -21.07 -6.35 -25.45
CA ALA A 9 -20.31 -7.21 -24.55
C ALA A 9 -18.92 -7.57 -25.12
N ARG A 10 -18.82 -7.82 -26.43
CA ARG A 10 -17.53 -8.10 -27.10
C ARG A 10 -16.61 -6.88 -27.12
N GLU A 11 -17.13 -5.71 -27.49
CA GLU A 11 -16.35 -4.47 -27.52
C GLU A 11 -15.78 -4.15 -26.12
N ARG A 12 -16.60 -4.30 -25.08
CA ARG A 12 -16.14 -4.09 -23.69
C ARG A 12 -15.16 -5.17 -23.24
N ALA A 13 -15.36 -6.42 -23.58
CA ALA A 13 -14.44 -7.50 -23.28
C ALA A 13 -13.07 -7.26 -23.93
N GLU A 14 -13.04 -6.87 -25.21
CA GLU A 14 -11.81 -6.49 -25.90
C GLU A 14 -11.12 -5.32 -25.21
N GLN A 15 -11.84 -4.26 -24.87
CA GLN A 15 -11.31 -3.10 -24.16
C GLN A 15 -10.66 -3.50 -22.83
N TYR A 16 -11.36 -4.25 -21.96
CA TYR A 16 -10.85 -4.62 -20.66
C TYR A 16 -9.72 -5.65 -20.71
N LEU A 17 -9.76 -6.58 -21.68
CA LEU A 17 -8.65 -7.51 -21.90
C LEU A 17 -7.40 -6.80 -22.37
N ASN A 18 -7.52 -5.78 -23.24
CA ASN A 18 -6.39 -4.93 -23.63
C ASN A 18 -5.83 -4.15 -22.42
N GLN A 19 -6.66 -3.47 -21.66
CA GLN A 19 -6.25 -2.69 -20.49
C GLN A 19 -5.57 -3.55 -19.41
N LEU A 20 -5.95 -4.82 -19.31
CA LEU A 20 -5.38 -5.78 -18.36
C LEU A 20 -4.25 -6.64 -18.97
N GLY A 21 -3.80 -6.35 -20.19
CA GLY A 21 -2.70 -7.06 -20.85
C GLY A 21 -3.00 -8.53 -21.10
N LEU A 22 -4.24 -8.86 -21.51
CA LEU A 22 -4.69 -10.23 -21.77
C LEU A 22 -5.19 -10.46 -23.19
N TRP A 23 -5.21 -9.42 -24.03
CA TRP A 23 -5.81 -9.54 -25.37
C TRP A 23 -5.07 -10.55 -26.26
N ASP A 24 -3.77 -10.65 -26.15
CA ASP A 24 -2.95 -11.64 -26.88
C ASP A 24 -3.27 -13.10 -26.48
N LYS A 25 -4.03 -13.30 -25.42
CA LYS A 25 -4.50 -14.59 -24.90
C LYS A 25 -6.01 -14.79 -25.02
N HIS A 26 -6.72 -13.94 -25.77
CA HIS A 26 -8.19 -13.99 -25.85
C HIS A 26 -8.75 -15.33 -26.39
N ASP A 27 -8.01 -16.04 -27.24
CA ASP A 27 -8.37 -17.36 -27.76
C ASP A 27 -7.84 -18.53 -26.90
N VAL A 28 -7.08 -18.25 -25.83
CA VAL A 28 -6.52 -19.30 -24.96
C VAL A 28 -7.58 -19.75 -23.96
N ALA A 29 -7.76 -21.06 -23.83
CA ALA A 29 -8.67 -21.59 -22.82
C ALA A 29 -8.27 -21.13 -21.40
N ALA A 30 -9.23 -20.66 -20.60
CA ALA A 30 -8.97 -20.07 -19.28
C ALA A 30 -8.18 -21.00 -18.32
N ARG A 31 -8.31 -22.33 -18.49
CA ARG A 31 -7.55 -23.34 -17.72
C ARG A 31 -6.04 -23.25 -17.95
N MET A 32 -5.61 -22.76 -19.11
CA MET A 32 -4.20 -22.66 -19.54
C MET A 32 -3.54 -21.34 -19.04
N LEU A 33 -4.31 -20.42 -18.52
CA LEU A 33 -3.81 -19.15 -17.98
C LEU A 33 -3.13 -19.35 -16.63
N SER A 34 -2.09 -18.56 -16.37
CA SER A 34 -1.46 -18.48 -15.03
C SER A 34 -2.43 -17.95 -13.97
N GLY A 35 -2.10 -18.11 -12.69
CA GLY A 35 -2.93 -17.60 -11.59
C GLY A 35 -3.20 -16.08 -11.68
N GLY A 36 -2.16 -15.29 -11.95
CA GLY A 36 -2.28 -13.84 -12.14
C GLY A 36 -3.10 -13.47 -13.39
N MET A 37 -2.95 -14.23 -14.51
CA MET A 37 -3.77 -14.03 -15.71
C MET A 37 -5.24 -14.35 -15.45
N LYS A 38 -5.53 -15.45 -14.73
CA LYS A 38 -6.90 -15.80 -14.34
C LYS A 38 -7.53 -14.72 -13.49
N ARG A 39 -6.79 -14.14 -12.53
CA ARG A 39 -7.27 -13.06 -11.66
C ARG A 39 -7.64 -11.83 -12.46
N ARG A 40 -6.77 -11.39 -13.39
CA ARG A 40 -7.07 -10.27 -14.31
C ARG A 40 -8.27 -10.56 -15.22
N LEU A 41 -8.39 -11.78 -15.72
CA LEU A 41 -9.55 -12.20 -16.51
C LEU A 41 -10.85 -12.12 -15.71
N MET A 42 -10.84 -12.48 -14.42
CA MET A 42 -12.00 -12.36 -13.53
C MET A 42 -12.40 -10.90 -13.32
N ILE A 43 -11.42 -10.00 -13.20
CA ILE A 43 -11.68 -8.53 -13.12
C ILE A 43 -12.30 -8.04 -14.45
N ALA A 44 -11.71 -8.40 -15.61
CA ALA A 44 -12.27 -8.06 -16.91
C ALA A 44 -13.72 -8.52 -17.03
N ARG A 45 -13.99 -9.78 -16.67
CA ARG A 45 -15.34 -10.36 -16.70
C ARG A 45 -16.32 -9.58 -15.81
N ALA A 46 -15.90 -9.17 -14.63
CA ALA A 46 -16.72 -8.41 -13.69
C ALA A 46 -17.04 -7.00 -14.20
N LEU A 47 -16.26 -6.45 -15.13
CA LEU A 47 -16.44 -5.10 -15.67
C LEU A 47 -17.30 -5.04 -16.93
N VAL A 48 -17.48 -6.14 -17.68
CA VAL A 48 -18.21 -6.15 -18.95
C VAL A 48 -19.62 -5.56 -18.85
N HIS A 49 -20.29 -5.73 -17.73
CA HIS A 49 -21.62 -5.20 -17.48
C HIS A 49 -21.66 -3.81 -16.84
N GLU A 50 -20.50 -3.14 -16.70
CA GLU A 50 -20.34 -1.79 -16.12
C GLU A 50 -21.01 -1.67 -14.73
N PRO A 51 -20.53 -2.41 -13.73
CA PRO A 51 -21.11 -2.37 -12.39
C PRO A 51 -20.88 -1.01 -11.73
N ARG A 52 -21.79 -0.58 -10.89
CA ARG A 52 -21.59 0.59 -10.00
C ARG A 52 -20.72 0.26 -8.79
N LEU A 53 -20.66 -1.01 -8.41
CA LEU A 53 -19.88 -1.54 -7.30
C LEU A 53 -19.06 -2.73 -7.79
N LEU A 54 -17.76 -2.70 -7.54
CA LEU A 54 -16.82 -3.78 -7.80
C LEU A 54 -16.21 -4.24 -6.48
N ILE A 55 -16.33 -5.54 -6.19
CA ILE A 55 -15.73 -6.16 -5.00
C ILE A 55 -14.60 -7.07 -5.45
N LEU A 56 -13.40 -6.82 -4.95
CA LEU A 56 -12.17 -7.52 -5.32
C LEU A 56 -11.52 -8.13 -4.08
N ASP A 57 -11.28 -9.43 -4.15
CA ASP A 57 -10.56 -10.15 -3.11
C ASP A 57 -9.11 -10.34 -3.55
N GLU A 58 -8.20 -9.65 -2.85
CA GLU A 58 -6.76 -9.66 -3.10
C GLU A 58 -6.38 -9.47 -4.59
N PRO A 59 -6.76 -8.37 -5.23
CA PRO A 59 -6.68 -8.24 -6.70
C PRO A 59 -5.28 -8.40 -7.26
N THR A 60 -4.22 -8.05 -6.52
CA THR A 60 -2.82 -8.07 -6.98
C THR A 60 -1.96 -9.15 -6.33
N ALA A 61 -2.53 -10.07 -5.55
CA ALA A 61 -1.75 -11.14 -4.93
C ALA A 61 -1.08 -12.04 -5.98
N GLY A 62 0.21 -12.32 -5.79
CA GLY A 62 0.99 -13.15 -6.70
C GLY A 62 1.30 -12.52 -8.06
N VAL A 63 1.18 -11.20 -8.17
CA VAL A 63 1.51 -10.42 -9.37
C VAL A 63 2.86 -9.72 -9.16
N ASP A 64 3.67 -9.64 -10.22
CA ASP A 64 4.92 -8.88 -10.19
C ASP A 64 4.70 -7.37 -9.98
N ILE A 65 5.77 -6.66 -9.63
CA ILE A 65 5.70 -5.24 -9.23
C ILE A 65 5.18 -4.34 -10.36
N GLU A 66 5.63 -4.55 -11.60
CA GLU A 66 5.23 -3.69 -12.73
C GLU A 66 3.75 -3.87 -13.06
N LEU A 67 3.32 -5.12 -13.09
CA LEU A 67 1.93 -5.46 -13.35
C LEU A 67 1.02 -5.00 -12.20
N ARG A 68 1.48 -5.10 -10.95
CA ARG A 68 0.76 -4.56 -9.78
C ARG A 68 0.51 -3.07 -9.92
N ARG A 69 1.54 -2.28 -10.27
CA ARG A 69 1.41 -0.84 -10.49
C ARG A 69 0.44 -0.50 -11.62
N SER A 70 0.49 -1.25 -12.73
CA SER A 70 -0.46 -1.05 -13.83
C SER A 70 -1.90 -1.34 -13.42
N MET A 71 -2.12 -2.37 -12.59
CA MET A 71 -3.43 -2.69 -12.03
C MET A 71 -3.93 -1.60 -11.06
N TRP A 72 -3.05 -1.01 -10.25
CA TRP A 72 -3.43 0.12 -9.37
C TRP A 72 -3.88 1.33 -10.18
N THR A 73 -3.13 1.67 -11.25
CA THR A 73 -3.52 2.74 -12.17
C THR A 73 -4.90 2.46 -12.76
N PHE A 74 -5.11 1.25 -13.28
CA PHE A 74 -6.38 0.84 -13.86
C PHE A 74 -7.55 0.92 -12.86
N LEU A 75 -7.38 0.43 -11.61
CA LEU A 75 -8.41 0.52 -10.57
C LEU A 75 -8.71 1.97 -10.18
N THR A 76 -7.67 2.83 -10.12
CA THR A 76 -7.83 4.26 -9.88
C THR A 76 -8.66 4.93 -10.97
N GLU A 77 -8.37 4.64 -12.24
CA GLU A 77 -9.15 5.16 -13.39
C GLU A 77 -10.62 4.72 -13.34
N LEU A 78 -10.88 3.45 -12.99
CA LEU A 78 -12.26 2.95 -12.81
C LEU A 78 -13.00 3.69 -11.71
N ASN A 79 -12.33 3.95 -10.57
CA ASN A 79 -12.93 4.71 -9.48
C ASN A 79 -13.20 6.16 -9.88
N GLN A 80 -12.30 6.81 -10.63
CA GLN A 80 -12.50 8.16 -11.17
C GLN A 80 -13.68 8.23 -12.15
N LYS A 81 -13.97 7.15 -12.86
CA LYS A 81 -15.15 7.01 -13.73
C LYS A 81 -16.45 6.72 -12.95
N GLY A 82 -16.40 6.69 -11.62
CA GLY A 82 -17.57 6.57 -10.74
C GLY A 82 -17.89 5.15 -10.27
N ILE A 83 -17.05 4.16 -10.55
CA ILE A 83 -17.22 2.81 -9.99
C ILE A 83 -16.75 2.82 -8.54
N THR A 84 -17.63 2.43 -7.60
CA THR A 84 -17.22 2.19 -6.22
C THR A 84 -16.45 0.87 -6.14
N ILE A 85 -15.27 0.90 -5.54
CA ILE A 85 -14.42 -0.30 -5.40
C ILE A 85 -14.25 -0.62 -3.93
N ILE A 86 -14.57 -1.87 -3.55
CA ILE A 86 -14.21 -2.46 -2.26
C ILE A 86 -13.17 -3.54 -2.57
N LEU A 87 -12.03 -3.48 -1.92
CA LEU A 87 -11.00 -4.51 -2.07
C LEU A 87 -10.54 -5.03 -0.71
N THR A 88 -10.19 -6.32 -0.66
CA THR A 88 -9.41 -6.88 0.44
C THR A 88 -7.96 -6.98 0.02
N THR A 89 -7.05 -6.72 0.92
CA THR A 89 -5.62 -6.89 0.67
C THR A 89 -4.87 -7.09 1.98
N HIS A 90 -3.78 -7.84 1.93
CA HIS A 90 -2.77 -7.92 2.97
C HIS A 90 -1.53 -7.05 2.63
N TYR A 91 -1.52 -6.42 1.45
CA TYR A 91 -0.49 -5.47 1.06
C TYR A 91 -0.88 -4.06 1.51
N LEU A 92 -0.25 -3.59 2.57
CA LEU A 92 -0.55 -2.27 3.16
C LEU A 92 -0.27 -1.13 2.20
N GLU A 93 0.76 -1.26 1.34
CA GLU A 93 1.06 -0.31 0.28
C GLU A 93 -0.11 -0.18 -0.72
N GLU A 94 -0.75 -1.30 -1.09
CA GLU A 94 -1.94 -1.29 -1.97
C GLU A 94 -3.11 -0.53 -1.32
N ALA A 95 -3.36 -0.78 -0.03
CA ALA A 95 -4.40 -0.08 0.72
C ALA A 95 -4.12 1.42 0.78
N GLU A 96 -2.86 1.83 1.03
CA GLU A 96 -2.47 3.24 1.11
C GLU A 96 -2.62 3.97 -0.23
N GLN A 97 -2.27 3.30 -1.33
CA GLN A 97 -2.34 3.89 -2.67
C GLN A 97 -3.76 3.99 -3.23
N LEU A 98 -4.61 3.01 -2.96
CA LEU A 98 -5.91 2.89 -3.60
C LEU A 98 -7.08 3.35 -2.73
N CYS A 99 -6.98 3.22 -1.39
CA CYS A 99 -8.12 3.34 -0.51
C CYS A 99 -8.22 4.69 0.18
N ARG A 100 -9.38 5.34 0.08
CA ARG A 100 -9.70 6.54 0.88
C ARG A 100 -10.17 6.18 2.28
N ASN A 101 -10.85 5.06 2.43
CA ASN A 101 -11.32 4.51 3.70
C ASN A 101 -10.75 3.11 3.88
N ILE A 102 -10.51 2.73 5.12
CA ILE A 102 -9.92 1.45 5.48
C ILE A 102 -10.69 0.84 6.65
N GLY A 103 -10.92 -0.47 6.55
CA GLY A 103 -11.38 -1.30 7.66
C GLY A 103 -10.30 -2.33 8.00
N ILE A 104 -9.84 -2.36 9.23
CA ILE A 104 -8.89 -3.36 9.72
C ILE A 104 -9.67 -4.46 10.41
N ILE A 105 -9.46 -5.70 9.96
CA ILE A 105 -10.13 -6.88 10.49
C ILE A 105 -9.10 -7.73 11.23
N ASP A 106 -9.42 -8.09 12.48
CA ASP A 106 -8.64 -8.99 13.30
C ASP A 106 -9.58 -10.01 13.97
N HIS A 107 -9.26 -11.31 13.86
CA HIS A 107 -10.07 -12.42 14.38
C HIS A 107 -11.57 -12.29 14.06
N GLY A 108 -11.93 -11.89 12.83
CA GLY A 108 -13.32 -11.76 12.37
C GLY A 108 -14.06 -10.53 12.87
N SER A 109 -13.39 -9.62 13.59
CA SER A 109 -13.94 -8.36 14.10
C SER A 109 -13.27 -7.17 13.44
N ILE A 110 -14.06 -6.13 13.14
CA ILE A 110 -13.50 -4.86 12.66
C ILE A 110 -12.93 -4.12 13.87
N VAL A 111 -11.60 -3.99 13.92
CA VAL A 111 -10.88 -3.31 15.01
C VAL A 111 -10.71 -1.81 14.75
N GLU A 112 -10.73 -1.41 13.48
CA GLU A 112 -10.69 0.00 13.07
C GLU A 112 -11.49 0.18 11.78
N ASN A 113 -12.23 1.29 11.66
CA ASN A 113 -12.97 1.67 10.45
C ASN A 113 -12.94 3.18 10.31
N THR A 114 -12.05 3.69 9.46
CA THR A 114 -11.79 5.12 9.37
C THR A 114 -11.28 5.52 7.98
N SER A 115 -11.04 6.81 7.75
CA SER A 115 -10.36 7.25 6.53
C SER A 115 -8.85 6.98 6.62
N MET A 116 -8.22 6.66 5.49
CA MET A 116 -6.77 6.50 5.41
C MET A 116 -6.02 7.72 5.99
N LYS A 117 -6.48 8.92 5.66
CA LYS A 117 -5.90 10.16 6.18
C LYS A 117 -6.02 10.28 7.70
N ALA A 118 -7.13 9.88 8.30
CA ALA A 118 -7.31 9.91 9.75
C ALA A 118 -6.43 8.85 10.41
N LEU A 119 -6.38 7.64 9.85
CA LEU A 119 -5.53 6.56 10.35
C LEU A 119 -4.05 6.97 10.37
N LEU A 120 -3.52 7.50 9.26
CA LEU A 120 -2.13 7.95 9.19
C LEU A 120 -1.81 9.13 10.11
N LYS A 121 -2.81 9.91 10.51
CA LYS A 121 -2.63 10.98 11.52
C LYS A 121 -2.42 10.45 12.94
N THR A 122 -2.83 9.22 13.24
CA THR A 122 -2.65 8.61 14.57
C THR A 122 -1.22 8.16 14.82
N LEU A 123 -0.37 8.11 13.79
CA LEU A 123 1.06 7.93 13.96
C LEU A 123 1.66 9.17 14.61
N HIS A 124 2.12 9.03 15.83
CA HIS A 124 2.81 10.10 16.57
C HIS A 124 4.31 10.11 16.31
N VAL A 125 4.88 8.96 15.95
CA VAL A 125 6.31 8.77 15.72
C VAL A 125 6.52 8.15 14.35
N GLU A 126 7.48 8.66 13.61
CA GLU A 126 7.95 8.06 12.35
C GLU A 126 9.41 7.62 12.52
N THR A 127 9.75 6.42 12.05
CA THR A 127 11.12 5.92 12.09
C THR A 127 11.77 6.06 10.73
N PHE A 128 12.88 6.80 10.69
CA PHE A 128 13.67 7.02 9.49
C PHE A 128 14.99 6.29 9.53
N LEU A 129 15.48 5.87 8.37
CA LEU A 129 16.84 5.45 8.13
C LEU A 129 17.56 6.56 7.35
N LEU A 130 18.68 7.03 7.88
CA LEU A 130 19.52 8.04 7.27
C LEU A 130 20.82 7.38 6.83
N ASP A 131 21.15 7.50 5.55
CA ASP A 131 22.44 7.05 5.02
C ASP A 131 23.46 8.17 5.23
N LEU A 132 24.54 7.86 5.95
CA LEU A 132 25.59 8.80 6.35
C LEU A 132 26.76 8.77 5.36
N LYS A 133 27.30 9.93 5.04
CA LYS A 133 28.46 10.06 4.15
C LYS A 133 29.72 9.44 4.76
N GLU A 134 29.96 9.68 6.03
CA GLU A 134 31.09 9.16 6.76
C GLU A 134 30.66 8.16 7.83
N ALA A 135 31.48 7.11 8.00
CA ALA A 135 31.22 6.09 9.01
C ALA A 135 31.25 6.69 10.43
N GLN A 136 30.24 6.35 11.21
CA GLN A 136 30.15 6.70 12.62
C GLN A 136 30.42 5.45 13.48
N LEU A 137 31.20 5.61 14.55
CA LEU A 137 31.46 4.54 15.52
C LEU A 137 30.46 4.55 16.67
N VAL A 138 29.82 5.70 16.90
CA VAL A 138 28.83 5.90 17.97
C VAL A 138 27.68 6.74 17.39
N ALA A 139 26.46 6.41 17.78
CA ALA A 139 25.30 7.19 17.37
C ALA A 139 25.42 8.64 17.87
N PRO A 140 25.17 9.66 17.02
CA PRO A 140 25.17 11.05 17.43
C PRO A 140 24.09 11.29 18.49
N GLN A 141 24.39 12.12 19.47
CA GLN A 141 23.44 12.50 20.51
C GLN A 141 22.50 13.58 19.96
N LEU A 142 21.23 13.23 19.82
CA LEU A 142 20.20 14.09 19.25
C LEU A 142 19.13 14.38 20.30
N LEU A 143 18.97 15.63 20.65
CA LEU A 143 18.00 16.05 21.66
C LEU A 143 16.58 15.91 21.14
N GLY A 144 15.79 15.04 21.75
CA GLY A 144 14.40 14.76 21.35
C GLY A 144 14.26 13.73 20.23
N TYR A 145 15.36 13.19 19.70
CA TYR A 145 15.34 12.19 18.63
C TYR A 145 16.09 10.93 19.06
N PRO A 146 15.40 9.90 19.55
CA PRO A 146 16.04 8.60 19.78
C PRO A 146 16.73 8.13 18.51
N ALA A 147 18.03 7.87 18.58
CA ALA A 147 18.84 7.48 17.44
C ALA A 147 19.72 6.28 17.77
N THR A 148 19.82 5.34 16.82
CA THR A 148 20.64 4.12 16.95
C THR A 148 21.36 3.84 15.64
N LEU A 149 22.64 3.50 15.68
CA LEU A 149 23.37 3.02 14.51
C LEU A 149 22.92 1.57 14.20
N VAL A 150 22.40 1.37 13.00
CA VAL A 150 22.13 0.03 12.44
C VAL A 150 23.43 -0.57 11.93
N ASP A 151 24.24 0.24 11.29
CA ASP A 151 25.60 -0.03 10.84
C ASP A 151 26.40 1.30 10.81
N PRO A 152 27.73 1.30 10.55
CA PRO A 152 28.54 2.52 10.56
C PRO A 152 28.04 3.64 9.63
N HIS A 153 27.32 3.33 8.58
CA HIS A 153 26.80 4.29 7.59
C HIS A 153 25.29 4.49 7.65
N THR A 154 24.57 3.76 8.51
CA THR A 154 23.11 3.84 8.58
C THR A 154 22.66 4.19 9.99
N LEU A 155 22.04 5.35 10.15
CA LEU A 155 21.47 5.83 11.40
C LEU A 155 19.95 5.67 11.37
N GLU A 156 19.39 4.93 12.32
CA GLU A 156 17.96 4.87 12.58
C GLU A 156 17.59 5.99 13.56
N VAL A 157 16.57 6.78 13.21
CA VAL A 157 16.09 7.89 14.04
C VAL A 157 14.58 7.86 14.14
N GLN A 158 14.09 8.00 15.37
CA GLN A 158 12.67 8.19 15.65
C GLN A 158 12.36 9.69 15.72
N VAL A 159 11.36 10.12 14.96
CA VAL A 159 10.95 11.51 14.86
C VAL A 159 9.50 11.64 15.29
N GLU A 160 9.25 12.37 16.37
CA GLU A 160 7.90 12.78 16.74
C GLU A 160 7.40 13.86 15.77
N LYS A 161 6.13 13.76 15.37
CA LYS A 161 5.53 14.68 14.41
C LYS A 161 5.66 16.16 14.79
N ASP A 162 5.58 16.45 16.08
CA ASP A 162 5.62 17.81 16.59
C ASP A 162 7.03 18.41 16.55
N LEU A 163 8.07 17.59 16.58
CA LEU A 163 9.46 18.03 16.47
C LEU A 163 9.91 18.28 15.03
N GLY A 164 9.38 17.49 14.09
CA GLY A 164 9.70 17.57 12.66
C GLY A 164 11.15 17.23 12.34
N ILE A 165 11.49 17.16 11.05
CA ILE A 165 12.82 16.75 10.57
C ILE A 165 13.82 17.91 10.45
N THR A 166 13.36 19.16 10.45
CA THR A 166 14.24 20.32 10.26
C THR A 166 15.25 20.47 11.40
N GLU A 167 14.79 20.30 12.64
CA GLU A 167 15.64 20.38 13.81
C GLU A 167 16.62 19.19 13.89
N LEU A 168 16.17 18.00 13.50
CA LEU A 168 17.02 16.81 13.36
C LEU A 168 18.24 17.11 12.48
N PHE A 169 18.01 17.62 11.27
CA PHE A 169 19.12 17.95 10.35
C PHE A 169 20.03 19.06 10.89
N ARG A 170 19.49 20.02 11.63
CA ARG A 170 20.30 21.07 12.27
C ARG A 170 21.24 20.48 13.32
N GLN A 171 20.76 19.56 14.15
CA GLN A 171 21.58 18.91 15.17
C GLN A 171 22.64 17.98 14.57
N LEU A 172 22.32 17.26 13.48
CA LEU A 172 23.28 16.44 12.73
C LEU A 172 24.38 17.31 12.13
N ALA A 173 24.02 18.42 11.48
CA ALA A 173 25.00 19.37 10.90
C ALA A 173 25.88 20.00 11.96
N ALA A 174 25.36 20.34 13.15
CA ALA A 174 26.19 20.87 14.27
C ALA A 174 27.24 19.87 14.74
N GLN A 175 26.99 18.57 14.63
CA GLN A 175 27.93 17.49 14.93
C GLN A 175 28.76 17.05 13.72
N LYS A 176 28.69 17.80 12.60
CA LYS A 176 29.38 17.51 11.33
C LYS A 176 29.01 16.15 10.72
N VAL A 177 27.82 15.65 11.00
CA VAL A 177 27.29 14.43 10.41
C VAL A 177 26.52 14.78 9.13
N GLU A 178 27.08 14.40 7.98
CA GLU A 178 26.48 14.63 6.67
C GLU A 178 25.58 13.45 6.28
N VAL A 179 24.33 13.75 5.89
CA VAL A 179 23.32 12.78 5.47
C VAL A 179 23.22 12.81 3.95
N LEU A 180 23.34 11.64 3.31
CA LEU A 180 23.22 11.46 1.87
C LEU A 180 21.78 11.19 1.44
N SER A 181 21.06 10.42 2.22
CA SER A 181 19.66 10.10 1.95
C SER A 181 18.87 9.90 3.25
N LEU A 182 17.56 10.05 3.14
CA LEU A 182 16.58 9.77 4.20
C LEU A 182 15.46 8.95 3.60
N ARG A 183 15.10 7.84 4.26
CA ARG A 183 13.98 6.99 3.88
C ARG A 183 13.23 6.51 5.11
N ASN A 184 11.94 6.25 4.99
CA ASN A 184 11.20 5.60 6.07
C ASN A 184 11.72 4.16 6.27
N LYS A 185 11.82 3.72 7.53
CA LYS A 185 12.26 2.35 7.88
C LYS A 185 11.23 1.33 7.44
N SER A 186 9.96 1.61 7.66
CA SER A 186 8.84 0.75 7.31
C SER A 186 7.71 1.56 6.67
N ASN A 187 6.76 0.85 6.06
CA ASN A 187 5.53 1.48 5.63
C ASN A 187 4.75 1.96 6.87
N ARG A 188 4.31 3.22 6.86
CA ARG A 188 3.55 3.86 7.96
C ARG A 188 2.34 3.03 8.41
N LEU A 189 1.64 2.39 7.47
CA LEU A 189 0.52 1.51 7.79
C LEU A 189 0.95 0.23 8.49
N GLU A 190 2.14 -0.28 8.21
CA GLU A 190 2.67 -1.50 8.82
C GLU A 190 2.88 -1.30 10.33
N GLU A 191 3.49 -0.18 10.71
CA GLU A 191 3.67 0.20 12.14
C GLU A 191 2.31 0.36 12.83
N LEU A 192 1.35 1.01 12.18
CA LEU A 192 0.00 1.17 12.72
C LEU A 192 -0.72 -0.16 12.86
N PHE A 193 -0.65 -1.02 11.85
CA PHE A 193 -1.30 -2.32 11.85
C PHE A 193 -0.80 -3.16 13.03
N VAL A 194 0.51 -3.27 13.20
CA VAL A 194 1.12 -4.00 14.32
C VAL A 194 0.63 -3.44 15.66
N SER A 195 0.65 -2.12 15.84
CA SER A 195 0.23 -1.48 17.08
C SER A 195 -1.27 -1.69 17.41
N LEU A 196 -2.13 -1.70 16.39
CA LEU A 196 -3.56 -1.92 16.55
C LEU A 196 -3.87 -3.38 16.90
N VAL A 197 -3.20 -4.34 16.26
CA VAL A 197 -3.35 -5.76 16.54
C VAL A 197 -2.86 -6.06 17.97
N GLU A 198 -1.72 -5.55 18.38
CA GLU A 198 -1.20 -5.71 19.75
C GLU A 198 -2.15 -5.13 20.80
N LYS A 199 -2.70 -3.94 20.58
CA LYS A 199 -3.70 -3.33 21.46
C LYS A 199 -4.98 -4.17 21.57
N ASN A 200 -5.40 -4.79 20.44
CA ASN A 200 -6.57 -5.66 20.43
C ASN A 200 -6.31 -6.95 21.21
N LEU A 201 -5.17 -7.59 21.03
CA LEU A 201 -4.75 -8.77 21.79
C LEU A 201 -4.72 -8.50 23.29
N ALA A 202 -4.21 -7.34 23.70
CA ALA A 202 -4.19 -6.93 25.12
C ALA A 202 -5.59 -6.67 25.71
N LYS A 203 -6.60 -6.35 24.88
CA LYS A 203 -8.00 -6.21 25.30
C LYS A 203 -8.72 -7.55 25.42
N VAL A 204 -8.41 -8.50 24.54
CA VAL A 204 -9.04 -9.84 24.52
C VAL A 204 -8.49 -10.73 25.62
N ALA A 205 -7.28 -10.47 26.11
CA ALA A 205 -6.62 -11.20 27.21
C ALA A 205 -7.05 -10.76 28.62
N LYS A 206 -7.92 -9.76 28.73
CA LYS A 206 -8.57 -9.32 29.99
C LYS A 206 -10.03 -9.74 30.02
#